data_d9f2c355569c0b83a8fa014dad5c63d3
#
_entry.id   d9f2c355569c0b83a8fa014dad5c63d3
#
_cell.length_a   1.000
_cell.length_b   1.000
_cell.length_c   1.000
_cell.angle_alpha   90.00
_cell.angle_beta   90.00
_cell.angle_gamma   90.00
#
_symmetry.space_group_name_H-M   'P 1'
#
loop_
_entity.id
_entity.type
_entity.pdbx_description
1 polymer ?
#
loop_
_entity_poly.entity_id
_entity_poly.type
_entity_poly.pdbx_seq_one_letter_code
_entity_poly.pdbx_strand_id
1 'polypeptide(L)'
;GSITTTNLTATNFVGIADAGISTSATGTIVVQGGTVTGLGNASESANAGTPVQFESGSNSYNASVFDSNANKIVAFYDDIGNSNYGTAAVGTVSGMTSTWGTPVVFNSAGSSFIAAAFDSDANKTVTVYRDAGNSSYGTAIVGTVSGTSISFGTEADFNAASTTNIGIGFDSTANKVVVAFRDDGNSDYGTAVVGTVSGTGISFGAENAFQTNQTSLHHVVYDPDENKTVLVYKHDGNSSYGTSNVCTITGTSIAFGADVIFKAASTDPGGAVYDTAADKVVIAYGISGGANAIVGTVSGTSISYGSEAVMVGTSASVKSAAFDSSSNKTVVAFVEAVTTFDGWAIAGTVSGTSISFGTSLNFTDPNNANNIATAYDSNADRTVFTYKDTPEADGRAVVYTPTTPFSTGSSYYVQSDGTFATSAGTPSVKAGLAISTTSLLLNGDS
;
A
#
# COMPACT_ATOMS: atom_id res chain seq x y z
N GLY A 1 24.31 20.68 12.94
CA GLY A 1 23.36 20.62 14.02
C GLY A 1 21.99 20.30 13.47
N SER A 2 21.25 19.43 14.12
CA SER A 2 19.87 19.14 13.74
C SER A 2 19.01 20.38 13.96
N ILE A 3 18.26 20.80 12.96
CA ILE A 3 17.22 21.82 13.13
C ILE A 3 16.02 21.09 13.75
N THR A 4 15.62 21.51 14.94
CA THR A 4 14.47 20.93 15.65
C THR A 4 13.35 21.96 15.76
N THR A 5 12.12 21.48 15.93
CA THR A 5 10.92 22.33 16.07
C THR A 5 11.03 23.38 17.18
N THR A 6 11.84 23.13 18.20
CA THR A 6 11.99 24.01 19.35
C THR A 6 12.91 25.20 19.12
N ASN A 7 13.75 25.15 18.07
CA ASN A 7 14.72 26.21 17.79
C ASN A 7 14.66 26.75 16.35
N LEU A 8 13.69 26.32 15.54
CA LEU A 8 13.49 26.84 14.20
C LEU A 8 12.65 28.13 14.25
N THR A 9 13.25 29.26 13.86
CA THR A 9 12.56 30.55 13.70
C THR A 9 13.10 31.25 12.47
N ALA A 10 12.35 32.22 11.91
CA ALA A 10 12.82 33.02 10.79
C ALA A 10 14.12 33.81 11.12
N THR A 11 14.34 34.11 12.38
CA THR A 11 15.52 34.86 12.84
C THR A 11 16.74 33.99 13.11
N ASN A 12 16.60 32.70 13.32
CA ASN A 12 17.72 31.78 13.60
C ASN A 12 17.94 30.72 12.50
N PHE A 13 17.22 30.79 11.39
CA PHE A 13 17.53 29.99 10.21
C PHE A 13 18.79 30.51 9.54
N VAL A 14 19.87 29.75 9.62
CA VAL A 14 21.19 30.17 9.12
C VAL A 14 21.52 29.66 7.72
N GLY A 15 20.74 28.73 7.19
CA GLY A 15 20.95 28.18 5.84
C GLY A 15 20.78 26.66 5.78
N ILE A 16 21.05 26.11 4.61
CA ILE A 16 20.97 24.67 4.32
C ILE A 16 22.39 24.13 4.14
N ALA A 17 22.68 22.99 4.74
CA ALA A 17 23.98 22.35 4.58
C ALA A 17 24.18 21.90 3.11
N ASP A 18 25.31 22.24 2.52
CA ASP A 18 25.67 21.88 1.15
C ASP A 18 25.98 20.38 0.98
N ALA A 19 26.28 19.71 2.08
CA ALA A 19 26.49 18.27 2.16
C ALA A 19 26.13 17.75 3.55
N GLY A 20 25.96 16.44 3.69
CA GLY A 20 25.73 15.82 4.99
C GLY A 20 26.85 16.13 5.97
N ILE A 21 26.54 16.73 7.11
CA ILE A 21 27.48 17.08 8.17
C ILE A 21 27.30 16.05 9.29
N SER A 22 28.30 15.19 9.49
CA SER A 22 28.30 14.24 10.60
C SER A 22 28.44 14.96 11.95
N THR A 23 28.00 14.31 13.03
CA THR A 23 28.16 14.84 14.40
C THR A 23 29.63 15.19 14.66
N SER A 24 29.88 16.41 15.14
CA SER A 24 31.23 16.96 15.43
C SER A 24 32.07 17.28 14.20
N ALA A 25 31.57 17.19 12.99
CA ALA A 25 32.25 17.63 11.77
C ALA A 25 31.95 19.09 11.42
N THR A 26 32.88 19.72 10.67
CA THR A 26 32.64 21.03 10.04
C THR A 26 32.09 20.82 8.63
N GLY A 27 31.05 21.51 8.26
CA GLY A 27 30.46 21.46 6.91
C GLY A 27 30.14 22.85 6.39
N THR A 28 29.96 22.97 5.08
CA THR A 28 29.55 24.22 4.43
C THR A 28 28.04 24.42 4.59
N ILE A 29 27.64 25.61 4.97
CA ILE A 29 26.23 26.04 5.04
C ILE A 29 26.04 27.14 4.00
N VAL A 30 25.09 26.94 3.07
CA VAL A 30 24.69 27.94 2.10
C VAL A 30 23.70 28.87 2.76
N VAL A 31 23.98 30.15 2.74
CA VAL A 31 23.14 31.22 3.31
C VAL A 31 22.39 31.97 2.19
N GLN A 32 21.61 32.97 2.57
CA GLN A 32 20.78 33.76 1.66
C GLN A 32 21.49 34.16 0.34
N GLY A 33 20.82 33.97 -0.77
CA GLY A 33 21.32 34.32 -2.10
C GLY A 33 22.18 33.26 -2.77
N GLY A 34 22.50 32.17 -2.05
CA GLY A 34 23.20 31.01 -2.61
C GLY A 34 22.23 30.04 -3.30
N THR A 35 22.80 29.20 -4.18
CA THR A 35 22.08 28.06 -4.77
C THR A 35 22.58 26.79 -4.14
N VAL A 36 21.68 25.97 -3.63
CA VAL A 36 21.96 24.59 -3.23
C VAL A 36 21.56 23.69 -4.38
N THR A 37 22.51 22.91 -4.86
CA THR A 37 22.32 21.95 -5.97
C THR A 37 22.59 20.53 -5.48
N GLY A 38 22.08 19.54 -6.21
CA GLY A 38 22.30 18.16 -5.86
C GLY A 38 21.73 17.80 -4.47
N LEU A 39 20.65 18.45 -4.08
CA LEU A 39 19.86 18.09 -2.89
C LEU A 39 19.27 16.72 -3.11
N GLY A 40 20.13 15.77 -3.28
CA GLY A 40 20.02 14.36 -3.68
C GLY A 40 18.62 13.97 -4.01
N ASN A 41 18.25 13.32 -4.95
CA ASN A 41 16.91 12.97 -5.36
C ASN A 41 15.71 13.51 -4.55
N ALA A 42 15.93 14.58 -3.74
CA ALA A 42 15.00 15.04 -2.78
C ALA A 42 14.88 16.48 -2.83
N SER A 43 14.10 16.83 -2.68
CA SER A 43 13.36 17.62 -2.13
C SER A 43 12.63 17.38 -0.86
N GLU A 44 11.62 16.72 -0.81
CA GLU A 44 11.07 16.17 0.43
C GLU A 44 11.64 14.76 0.59
N SER A 45 12.44 14.50 1.62
CA SER A 45 12.91 13.14 1.90
C SER A 45 11.72 12.25 2.24
N ALA A 46 11.75 11.00 1.78
CA ALA A 46 10.86 10.00 2.32
C ALA A 46 10.96 10.03 3.85
N ASN A 47 9.85 10.07 4.51
CA ASN A 47 9.78 10.13 5.96
C ASN A 47 8.75 9.15 6.50
N ALA A 48 9.05 8.56 7.65
CA ALA A 48 8.13 7.72 8.40
C ALA A 48 7.94 8.31 9.80
N GLY A 49 6.70 8.31 10.25
CA GLY A 49 6.37 8.71 11.62
C GLY A 49 6.79 7.65 12.64
N THR A 50 6.60 7.95 13.91
CA THR A 50 6.80 6.96 14.97
C THR A 50 5.69 5.91 14.90
N PRO A 51 6.02 4.61 14.95
CA PRO A 51 5.03 3.55 14.99
C PRO A 51 4.07 3.69 16.17
N VAL A 52 2.78 3.50 15.91
CA VAL A 52 1.71 3.57 16.92
C VAL A 52 1.04 2.20 17.01
N GLN A 53 0.86 1.70 18.21
CA GLN A 53 0.19 0.42 18.46
C GLN A 53 -1.33 0.55 18.20
N PHE A 54 -1.90 -0.37 17.40
CA PHE A 54 -3.35 -0.51 17.21
C PHE A 54 -3.89 -1.81 17.82
N GLU A 55 -3.02 -2.79 18.07
CA GLU A 55 -3.33 -4.06 18.72
C GLU A 55 -2.22 -4.42 19.71
N SER A 56 -2.60 -4.80 20.93
CA SER A 56 -1.66 -5.13 22.01
C SER A 56 -1.19 -6.58 21.97
N GLY A 57 -1.91 -7.43 21.24
CA GLY A 57 -1.59 -8.84 21.04
C GLY A 57 -0.93 -9.12 19.71
N SER A 58 -0.42 -10.34 19.57
CA SER A 58 0.13 -10.82 18.32
C SER A 58 -0.94 -10.92 17.24
N ASN A 59 -0.64 -10.48 16.05
CA ASN A 59 -1.54 -10.48 14.89
C ASN A 59 -0.91 -11.13 13.66
N SER A 60 -1.74 -11.49 12.67
CA SER A 60 -1.30 -11.95 11.35
C SER A 60 -2.33 -11.66 10.27
N TYR A 61 -2.00 -11.97 9.01
CA TYR A 61 -2.87 -11.75 7.86
C TYR A 61 -3.43 -10.33 7.76
N ASN A 62 -2.59 -9.31 8.00
CA ASN A 62 -3.01 -7.93 7.99
C ASN A 62 -3.49 -7.49 6.59
N ALA A 63 -4.62 -6.80 6.56
CA ALA A 63 -5.13 -6.06 5.41
C ALA A 63 -5.51 -4.64 5.85
N SER A 64 -5.36 -3.67 4.98
CA SER A 64 -5.71 -2.28 5.29
C SER A 64 -6.40 -1.61 4.11
N VAL A 65 -7.43 -0.83 4.41
CA VAL A 65 -8.13 -0.01 3.41
C VAL A 65 -8.32 1.41 3.94
N PHE A 66 -8.47 2.35 3.02
CA PHE A 66 -8.92 3.69 3.34
C PHE A 66 -10.42 3.82 3.03
N ASP A 67 -11.21 4.11 4.05
CA ASP A 67 -12.62 4.49 3.92
C ASP A 67 -12.68 6.00 3.64
N SER A 68 -12.86 6.36 2.37
CA SER A 68 -12.90 7.75 1.92
C SER A 68 -14.16 8.50 2.35
N ASN A 69 -15.23 7.79 2.73
CA ASN A 69 -16.44 8.40 3.25
C ASN A 69 -16.28 8.82 4.73
N ALA A 70 -15.66 7.98 5.53
CA ALA A 70 -15.39 8.25 6.93
C ALA A 70 -14.07 9.01 7.15
N ASN A 71 -13.18 9.08 6.14
CA ASN A 71 -11.81 9.55 6.22
C ASN A 71 -11.02 8.79 7.30
N LYS A 72 -10.99 7.45 7.18
CA LYS A 72 -10.36 6.55 8.15
C LYS A 72 -9.60 5.44 7.46
N ILE A 73 -8.49 5.05 8.07
CA ILE A 73 -7.83 3.76 7.77
C ILE A 73 -8.52 2.68 8.60
N VAL A 74 -8.79 1.55 7.99
CA VAL A 74 -9.27 0.36 8.70
C VAL A 74 -8.25 -0.76 8.51
N ALA A 75 -7.71 -1.24 9.61
CA ALA A 75 -6.85 -2.43 9.66
C ALA A 75 -7.70 -3.65 10.02
N PHE A 76 -7.56 -4.72 9.26
CA PHE A 76 -8.16 -6.03 9.49
C PHE A 76 -7.05 -7.03 9.75
N TYR A 77 -7.22 -7.93 10.69
CA TYR A 77 -6.20 -8.90 11.08
C TYR A 77 -6.78 -10.10 11.81
N ASP A 78 -6.00 -11.17 11.82
CA ASP A 78 -6.17 -12.31 12.69
C ASP A 78 -5.54 -11.97 14.05
N ASP A 79 -6.35 -11.88 15.10
CA ASP A 79 -5.91 -11.59 16.47
C ASP A 79 -5.48 -12.90 17.17
N ILE A 80 -4.20 -13.22 17.05
CA ILE A 80 -3.61 -14.42 17.66
C ILE A 80 -3.73 -14.36 19.19
N GLY A 81 -3.67 -13.16 19.77
CA GLY A 81 -3.84 -12.94 21.21
C GLY A 81 -5.25 -13.25 21.69
N ASN A 82 -6.24 -13.24 20.78
CA ASN A 82 -7.66 -13.52 21.05
C ASN A 82 -8.16 -14.72 20.25
N SER A 83 -7.51 -15.86 20.38
CA SER A 83 -7.93 -17.12 19.75
C SER A 83 -8.00 -17.10 18.23
N ASN A 84 -7.19 -16.29 17.57
CA ASN A 84 -7.17 -16.07 16.13
C ASN A 84 -8.48 -15.48 15.57
N TYR A 85 -9.24 -14.75 16.38
CA TYR A 85 -10.47 -14.11 15.91
C TYR A 85 -10.19 -13.04 14.85
N GLY A 86 -11.04 -13.00 13.84
CA GLY A 86 -11.01 -11.92 12.87
C GLY A 86 -11.39 -10.59 13.53
N THR A 87 -10.46 -9.63 13.52
CA THR A 87 -10.59 -8.38 14.27
C THR A 87 -10.26 -7.19 13.36
N ALA A 88 -10.88 -6.04 13.62
CA ALA A 88 -10.60 -4.79 12.90
C ALA A 88 -10.42 -3.62 13.85
N ALA A 89 -9.55 -2.69 13.50
CA ALA A 89 -9.32 -1.43 14.19
C ALA A 89 -9.44 -0.24 13.22
N VAL A 90 -10.00 0.87 13.71
CA VAL A 90 -10.22 2.09 12.90
C VAL A 90 -9.24 3.16 13.32
N GLY A 91 -8.44 3.64 12.36
CA GLY A 91 -7.39 4.63 12.54
C GLY A 91 -7.74 6.00 11.96
N THR A 92 -7.29 7.05 12.61
CA THR A 92 -7.33 8.43 12.12
C THR A 92 -5.90 8.93 11.94
N VAL A 93 -5.55 9.37 10.74
CA VAL A 93 -4.24 9.94 10.42
C VAL A 93 -4.26 11.45 10.68
N SER A 94 -3.19 11.97 11.26
CA SER A 94 -2.98 13.41 11.45
C SER A 94 -1.48 13.73 11.37
N GLY A 95 -1.08 14.42 10.31
CA GLY A 95 0.33 14.68 10.03
C GLY A 95 1.10 13.38 9.80
N MET A 96 2.10 13.09 10.64
CA MET A 96 2.94 11.88 10.56
C MET A 96 2.63 10.89 11.69
N THR A 97 1.42 10.93 12.25
CA THR A 97 1.00 10.01 13.31
C THR A 97 -0.42 9.52 13.07
N SER A 98 -0.82 8.48 13.78
CA SER A 98 -2.18 7.95 13.75
C SER A 98 -2.70 7.71 15.17
N THR A 99 -4.01 7.72 15.33
CA THR A 99 -4.70 7.32 16.55
C THR A 99 -5.72 6.25 16.22
N TRP A 100 -5.87 5.25 17.08
CA TRP A 100 -6.68 4.07 16.80
C TRP A 100 -7.80 3.93 17.83
N GLY A 101 -8.96 3.50 17.35
CA GLY A 101 -10.10 3.14 18.18
C GLY A 101 -9.94 1.75 18.79
N THR A 102 -10.90 1.36 19.63
CA THR A 102 -10.93 0.00 20.21
C THR A 102 -11.17 -1.03 19.12
N PRO A 103 -10.37 -2.11 19.05
CA PRO A 103 -10.59 -3.20 18.13
C PRO A 103 -11.98 -3.85 18.26
N VAL A 104 -12.55 -4.28 17.14
CA VAL A 104 -13.87 -4.92 17.06
C VAL A 104 -13.74 -6.26 16.34
N VAL A 105 -14.20 -7.34 16.96
CA VAL A 105 -14.24 -8.68 16.37
C VAL A 105 -15.30 -8.72 15.27
N PHE A 106 -14.92 -9.20 14.06
CA PHE A 106 -15.85 -9.44 12.97
C PHE A 106 -16.16 -10.93 12.78
N ASN A 107 -15.25 -11.83 13.20
CA ASN A 107 -15.48 -13.27 13.22
C ASN A 107 -14.92 -13.87 14.51
N SER A 108 -15.78 -14.58 15.26
CA SER A 108 -15.43 -15.26 16.53
C SER A 108 -14.80 -16.65 16.30
N ALA A 109 -14.06 -16.81 15.20
CA ALA A 109 -13.32 -18.02 14.85
C ALA A 109 -12.00 -17.65 14.19
N GLY A 110 -11.11 -18.61 13.97
CA GLY A 110 -9.85 -18.40 13.29
C GLY A 110 -10.07 -17.85 11.89
N SER A 111 -9.47 -16.69 11.62
CA SER A 111 -9.58 -15.98 10.33
C SER A 111 -8.22 -15.85 9.67
N SER A 112 -8.08 -16.36 8.45
CA SER A 112 -6.80 -16.34 7.73
C SER A 112 -6.98 -15.89 6.28
N PHE A 113 -5.87 -15.58 5.59
CA PHE A 113 -5.90 -15.04 4.23
C PHE A 113 -6.83 -13.82 4.08
N ILE A 114 -6.81 -12.93 5.07
CA ILE A 114 -7.66 -11.76 5.14
C ILE A 114 -7.25 -10.78 4.03
N ALA A 115 -8.23 -10.31 3.27
CA ALA A 115 -8.08 -9.22 2.31
C ALA A 115 -9.29 -8.27 2.42
N ALA A 116 -9.12 -7.01 2.05
CA ALA A 116 -10.17 -6.02 2.18
C ALA A 116 -10.17 -5.01 1.02
N ALA A 117 -11.35 -4.51 0.68
CA ALA A 117 -11.56 -3.42 -0.26
C ALA A 117 -12.57 -2.42 0.29
N PHE A 118 -12.52 -1.19 -0.20
CA PHE A 118 -13.52 -0.18 0.08
C PHE A 118 -14.44 -0.04 -1.14
N ASP A 119 -15.74 -0.31 -0.93
CA ASP A 119 -16.81 -0.05 -1.89
C ASP A 119 -17.24 1.41 -1.75
N SER A 120 -16.79 2.25 -2.67
CA SER A 120 -17.06 3.69 -2.65
C SER A 120 -18.48 4.05 -3.09
N ASP A 121 -19.22 3.15 -3.72
CA ASP A 121 -20.63 3.34 -4.06
C ASP A 121 -21.53 3.10 -2.84
N ALA A 122 -21.34 1.98 -2.17
CA ALA A 122 -22.06 1.65 -0.95
C ALA A 122 -21.52 2.38 0.30
N ASN A 123 -20.34 3.00 0.23
CA ASN A 123 -19.60 3.57 1.37
C ASN A 123 -19.39 2.53 2.49
N LYS A 124 -18.83 1.39 2.13
CA LYS A 124 -18.62 0.24 3.01
C LYS A 124 -17.24 -0.37 2.81
N THR A 125 -16.69 -0.91 3.87
CA THR A 125 -15.58 -1.86 3.75
C THR A 125 -16.13 -3.25 3.46
N VAL A 126 -15.46 -4.01 2.62
CA VAL A 126 -15.73 -5.43 2.40
C VAL A 126 -14.47 -6.20 2.77
N THR A 127 -14.61 -7.09 3.74
CA THR A 127 -13.51 -7.95 4.19
C THR A 127 -13.83 -9.39 3.79
N VAL A 128 -12.86 -10.05 3.19
CA VAL A 128 -12.92 -11.46 2.78
C VAL A 128 -11.85 -12.25 3.51
N TYR A 129 -12.16 -13.47 3.88
CA TYR A 129 -11.27 -14.31 4.67
C TYR A 129 -11.65 -15.80 4.57
N ARG A 130 -10.72 -16.65 4.97
CA ARG A 130 -10.98 -18.06 5.24
C ARG A 130 -11.50 -18.19 6.67
N ASP A 131 -12.70 -18.73 6.84
CA ASP A 131 -13.32 -18.94 8.13
C ASP A 131 -13.08 -20.37 8.63
N ALA A 132 -12.20 -20.51 9.62
CA ALA A 132 -11.93 -21.81 10.25
C ALA A 132 -13.14 -22.35 11.06
N GLY A 133 -14.03 -21.47 11.52
CA GLY A 133 -15.26 -21.82 12.22
C GLY A 133 -16.33 -22.39 11.29
N ASN A 134 -16.25 -22.04 9.99
CA ASN A 134 -17.16 -22.50 8.95
C ASN A 134 -16.43 -23.42 7.93
N SER A 135 -15.86 -24.50 8.38
CA SER A 135 -15.22 -25.52 7.52
C SER A 135 -14.13 -24.97 6.59
N SER A 136 -13.48 -23.85 6.94
CA SER A 136 -12.49 -23.15 6.12
C SER A 136 -13.05 -22.56 4.81
N TYR A 137 -14.35 -22.27 4.77
CA TYR A 137 -15.00 -21.64 3.63
C TYR A 137 -14.44 -20.24 3.38
N GLY A 138 -14.56 -19.81 2.14
CA GLY A 138 -14.33 -18.43 1.75
C GLY A 138 -15.53 -17.55 2.14
N THR A 139 -15.35 -16.68 3.12
CA THR A 139 -16.42 -15.87 3.73
C THR A 139 -16.14 -14.40 3.57
N ALA A 140 -17.19 -13.59 3.42
CA ALA A 140 -17.14 -12.14 3.32
C ALA A 140 -18.04 -11.48 4.37
N ILE A 141 -17.64 -10.29 4.82
CA ILE A 141 -18.45 -9.47 5.72
C ILE A 141 -18.34 -7.99 5.36
N VAL A 142 -19.46 -7.27 5.51
CA VAL A 142 -19.56 -5.83 5.18
C VAL A 142 -19.42 -5.01 6.46
N GLY A 143 -18.48 -4.08 6.48
CA GLY A 143 -18.23 -3.16 7.58
C GLY A 143 -18.77 -1.75 7.33
N THR A 144 -19.26 -1.10 8.36
CA THR A 144 -19.67 0.31 8.37
C THR A 144 -18.88 1.07 9.42
N VAL A 145 -18.04 1.99 8.98
CA VAL A 145 -17.23 2.84 9.88
C VAL A 145 -18.08 4.00 10.42
N SER A 146 -17.97 4.27 11.71
CA SER A 146 -18.58 5.42 12.37
C SER A 146 -17.66 5.97 13.47
N GLY A 147 -17.14 7.17 13.27
CA GLY A 147 -16.14 7.75 14.15
C GLY A 147 -14.85 6.92 14.17
N THR A 148 -14.50 6.36 15.30
CA THR A 148 -13.33 5.50 15.49
C THR A 148 -13.70 4.04 15.72
N SER A 149 -14.91 3.62 15.34
CA SER A 149 -15.40 2.24 15.47
C SER A 149 -15.95 1.74 14.14
N ILE A 150 -16.12 0.44 14.04
CA ILE A 150 -16.71 -0.24 12.89
C ILE A 150 -17.78 -1.22 13.40
N SER A 151 -18.87 -1.34 12.65
CA SER A 151 -19.89 -2.36 12.88
C SER A 151 -20.02 -3.26 11.66
N PHE A 152 -20.32 -4.52 11.86
CA PHE A 152 -20.37 -5.52 10.81
C PHE A 152 -21.81 -6.01 10.58
N GLY A 153 -22.09 -6.37 9.33
CA GLY A 153 -23.33 -7.01 8.93
C GLY A 153 -23.29 -8.52 9.11
N THR A 154 -24.07 -9.22 8.29
CA THR A 154 -24.10 -10.68 8.29
C THR A 154 -23.04 -11.23 7.34
N GLU A 155 -22.34 -12.27 7.76
CA GLU A 155 -21.43 -13.04 6.93
C GLU A 155 -22.12 -13.67 5.73
N ALA A 156 -21.40 -13.81 4.63
CA ALA A 156 -21.86 -14.49 3.43
C ALA A 156 -20.70 -15.29 2.81
N ASP A 157 -20.95 -16.56 2.55
CA ASP A 157 -19.96 -17.40 1.89
C ASP A 157 -19.89 -17.06 0.40
N PHE A 158 -18.66 -16.88 -0.11
CA PHE A 158 -18.41 -16.73 -1.54
C PHE A 158 -17.85 -18.03 -2.16
N ASN A 159 -17.33 -18.96 -1.33
CA ASN A 159 -16.95 -20.30 -1.71
C ASN A 159 -17.27 -21.29 -0.57
N ALA A 160 -18.12 -22.28 -0.84
CA ALA A 160 -18.51 -23.31 0.10
C ALA A 160 -17.50 -24.48 0.14
N ALA A 161 -16.21 -24.17 0.09
CA ALA A 161 -15.09 -25.10 0.18
C ALA A 161 -13.90 -24.43 0.85
N SER A 162 -12.85 -25.21 1.17
CA SER A 162 -11.59 -24.66 1.69
C SER A 162 -11.00 -23.66 0.71
N THR A 163 -10.71 -22.45 1.21
CA THR A 163 -10.31 -21.31 0.40
C THR A 163 -9.00 -20.72 0.93
N THR A 164 -8.07 -20.41 0.05
CA THR A 164 -6.77 -19.81 0.43
C THR A 164 -6.32 -18.76 -0.57
N ASN A 165 -5.27 -17.99 -0.22
CA ASN A 165 -4.66 -17.00 -1.12
C ASN A 165 -5.68 -16.02 -1.71
N ILE A 166 -6.43 -15.34 -0.87
CA ILE A 166 -7.57 -14.50 -1.26
C ILE A 166 -7.07 -13.08 -1.60
N GLY A 167 -7.52 -12.54 -2.74
CA GLY A 167 -7.38 -11.15 -3.13
C GLY A 167 -8.74 -10.54 -3.44
N ILE A 168 -8.92 -9.23 -3.22
CA ILE A 168 -10.16 -8.50 -3.48
C ILE A 168 -9.86 -7.13 -4.08
N GLY A 169 -10.73 -6.65 -4.97
CA GLY A 169 -10.72 -5.30 -5.50
C GLY A 169 -12.14 -4.79 -5.76
N PHE A 170 -12.28 -3.48 -5.87
CA PHE A 170 -13.56 -2.84 -6.18
C PHE A 170 -13.54 -2.26 -7.59
N ASP A 171 -14.47 -2.71 -8.43
CA ASP A 171 -14.78 -2.16 -9.75
C ASP A 171 -15.81 -1.05 -9.60
N SER A 172 -15.37 0.20 -9.66
CA SER A 172 -16.22 1.36 -9.42
C SER A 172 -17.17 1.68 -10.56
N THR A 173 -16.96 1.15 -11.77
CA THR A 173 -17.91 1.33 -12.88
C THR A 173 -19.02 0.30 -12.82
N ALA A 174 -18.71 -0.95 -12.51
CA ALA A 174 -19.73 -1.98 -12.31
C ALA A 174 -20.41 -1.89 -10.94
N ASN A 175 -19.84 -1.14 -9.99
CA ASN A 175 -20.22 -1.10 -8.57
C ASN A 175 -20.24 -2.51 -7.97
N LYS A 176 -19.12 -3.21 -8.10
CA LYS A 176 -18.95 -4.59 -7.67
C LYS A 176 -17.61 -4.81 -7.00
N VAL A 177 -17.57 -5.70 -6.03
CA VAL A 177 -16.34 -6.28 -5.56
C VAL A 177 -16.02 -7.53 -6.38
N VAL A 178 -14.74 -7.73 -6.68
CA VAL A 178 -14.22 -8.93 -7.34
C VAL A 178 -13.30 -9.63 -6.37
N VAL A 179 -13.57 -10.89 -6.08
CA VAL A 179 -12.75 -11.73 -5.21
C VAL A 179 -12.07 -12.80 -6.06
N ALA A 180 -10.75 -12.90 -5.99
CA ALA A 180 -9.95 -13.95 -6.62
C ALA A 180 -9.32 -14.80 -5.52
N PHE A 181 -9.34 -16.12 -5.67
CA PHE A 181 -8.88 -17.04 -4.64
C PHE A 181 -8.44 -18.38 -5.22
N ARG A 182 -7.71 -19.14 -4.42
CA ARG A 182 -7.46 -20.54 -4.67
C ARG A 182 -8.58 -21.35 -4.04
N ASP A 183 -9.27 -22.12 -4.87
CA ASP A 183 -10.30 -23.05 -4.46
C ASP A 183 -9.68 -24.43 -4.19
N ASP A 184 -9.31 -24.67 -2.93
CA ASP A 184 -8.71 -25.91 -2.49
C ASP A 184 -9.70 -27.11 -2.62
N GLY A 185 -11.01 -26.82 -2.64
CA GLY A 185 -12.06 -27.82 -2.89
C GLY A 185 -12.19 -28.22 -4.34
N ASN A 186 -11.63 -27.43 -5.26
CA ASN A 186 -11.67 -27.66 -6.70
C ASN A 186 -10.27 -27.80 -7.30
N SER A 187 -9.46 -28.70 -6.77
CA SER A 187 -8.11 -29.01 -7.28
C SER A 187 -7.15 -27.80 -7.29
N ASP A 188 -7.26 -26.90 -6.31
CA ASP A 188 -6.45 -25.70 -6.17
C ASP A 188 -6.56 -24.70 -7.34
N TYR A 189 -7.68 -24.72 -8.06
CA TYR A 189 -7.89 -23.84 -9.22
C TYR A 189 -7.92 -22.37 -8.79
N GLY A 190 -7.41 -21.52 -9.67
CA GLY A 190 -7.62 -20.07 -9.57
C GLY A 190 -9.05 -19.72 -9.94
N THR A 191 -9.83 -19.27 -8.97
CA THR A 191 -11.26 -19.00 -9.11
C THR A 191 -11.57 -17.52 -8.74
N ALA A 192 -12.56 -16.94 -9.41
CA ALA A 192 -13.03 -15.60 -9.07
C ALA A 192 -14.56 -15.55 -9.02
N VAL A 193 -15.05 -14.61 -8.20
CA VAL A 193 -16.49 -14.36 -8.00
C VAL A 193 -16.75 -12.87 -7.89
N VAL A 194 -17.95 -12.44 -8.31
CA VAL A 194 -18.38 -11.04 -8.27
C VAL A 194 -19.41 -10.84 -7.17
N GLY A 195 -19.14 -9.92 -6.26
CA GLY A 195 -20.00 -9.55 -5.13
C GLY A 195 -20.74 -8.25 -5.33
N THR A 196 -21.96 -8.16 -4.81
CA THR A 196 -22.78 -6.95 -4.77
C THR A 196 -23.13 -6.62 -3.34
N VAL A 197 -22.66 -5.45 -2.86
CA VAL A 197 -23.01 -4.93 -1.55
C VAL A 197 -24.40 -4.31 -1.58
N SER A 198 -25.20 -4.57 -0.56
CA SER A 198 -26.53 -3.97 -0.38
C SER A 198 -26.78 -3.75 1.12
N GLY A 199 -26.80 -2.48 1.54
CA GLY A 199 -26.89 -2.13 2.94
C GLY A 199 -25.67 -2.63 3.73
N THR A 200 -25.87 -3.58 4.64
CA THR A 200 -24.81 -4.22 5.44
C THR A 200 -24.56 -5.67 5.02
N GLY A 201 -25.15 -6.12 3.92
CA GLY A 201 -24.98 -7.48 3.39
C GLY A 201 -24.27 -7.47 2.05
N ILE A 202 -23.77 -8.62 1.65
CA ILE A 202 -23.19 -8.89 0.35
C ILE A 202 -23.76 -10.18 -0.23
N SER A 203 -23.95 -10.21 -1.55
CA SER A 203 -24.35 -11.41 -2.28
C SER A 203 -23.42 -11.65 -3.45
N PHE A 204 -23.21 -12.90 -3.80
CA PHE A 204 -22.27 -13.30 -4.84
C PHE A 204 -22.95 -13.91 -6.05
N GLY A 205 -22.36 -13.71 -7.23
CA GLY A 205 -22.71 -14.39 -8.47
C GLY A 205 -22.14 -15.82 -8.51
N ALA A 206 -22.10 -16.41 -9.70
CA ALA A 206 -21.48 -17.71 -9.87
C ALA A 206 -19.96 -17.62 -9.81
N GLU A 207 -19.34 -18.59 -9.17
CA GLU A 207 -17.89 -18.80 -9.21
C GLU A 207 -17.44 -19.21 -10.61
N ASN A 208 -16.30 -18.69 -11.08
CA ASN A 208 -15.72 -19.01 -12.37
C ASN A 208 -14.23 -19.21 -12.24
N ALA A 209 -13.71 -20.35 -12.68
CA ALA A 209 -12.28 -20.60 -12.72
C ALA A 209 -11.63 -19.79 -13.86
N PHE A 210 -10.67 -18.93 -13.50
CA PHE A 210 -9.81 -18.25 -14.49
C PHE A 210 -8.56 -19.08 -14.83
N GLN A 211 -8.20 -20.03 -13.97
CA GLN A 211 -7.08 -20.93 -14.18
C GLN A 211 -7.41 -22.31 -13.64
N THR A 212 -7.24 -23.35 -14.50
CA THR A 212 -7.50 -24.76 -14.15
C THR A 212 -6.25 -25.49 -13.64
N ASN A 213 -5.30 -24.75 -13.13
CA ASN A 213 -4.12 -25.24 -12.42
C ASN A 213 -3.99 -24.49 -11.09
N GLN A 214 -3.10 -24.99 -10.25
CA GLN A 214 -2.82 -24.36 -8.95
C GLN A 214 -2.30 -22.93 -9.12
N THR A 215 -2.88 -22.02 -8.32
CA THR A 215 -2.49 -20.60 -8.27
C THR A 215 -2.34 -20.13 -6.80
N SER A 216 -1.59 -19.05 -6.61
CA SER A 216 -1.44 -18.42 -5.29
C SER A 216 -1.13 -16.91 -5.39
N LEU A 217 -1.10 -16.22 -4.24
CA LEU A 217 -0.73 -14.81 -4.12
C LEU A 217 -1.54 -13.90 -5.04
N HIS A 218 -2.88 -13.95 -4.90
CA HIS A 218 -3.79 -13.20 -5.76
C HIS A 218 -3.88 -11.73 -5.37
N HIS A 219 -3.84 -10.85 -6.37
CA HIS A 219 -4.18 -9.44 -6.26
C HIS A 219 -5.23 -9.08 -7.30
N VAL A 220 -6.11 -8.16 -6.97
CA VAL A 220 -7.17 -7.66 -7.84
C VAL A 220 -7.03 -6.15 -7.97
N VAL A 221 -6.86 -5.66 -9.19
CA VAL A 221 -6.66 -4.24 -9.50
C VAL A 221 -7.71 -3.81 -10.51
N TYR A 222 -8.42 -2.74 -10.23
CA TYR A 222 -9.34 -2.12 -11.17
C TYR A 222 -8.66 -1.01 -11.95
N ASP A 223 -8.76 -1.06 -13.27
CA ASP A 223 -8.34 -0.04 -14.22
C ASP A 223 -9.58 0.75 -14.68
N PRO A 224 -9.78 1.98 -14.16
CA PRO A 224 -10.95 2.78 -14.47
C PRO A 224 -10.93 3.38 -15.87
N ASP A 225 -9.76 3.54 -16.50
CA ASP A 225 -9.61 4.10 -17.83
C ASP A 225 -10.10 3.11 -18.90
N GLU A 226 -9.69 1.85 -18.82
CA GLU A 226 -10.14 0.78 -19.71
C GLU A 226 -11.44 0.10 -19.22
N ASN A 227 -11.91 0.41 -18.01
CA ASN A 227 -13.03 -0.25 -17.36
C ASN A 227 -12.84 -1.77 -17.31
N LYS A 228 -11.71 -2.18 -16.74
CA LYS A 228 -11.29 -3.58 -16.63
C LYS A 228 -10.75 -3.89 -15.24
N THR A 229 -10.95 -5.13 -14.83
CA THR A 229 -10.31 -5.67 -13.63
C THR A 229 -9.15 -6.56 -14.05
N VAL A 230 -8.00 -6.41 -13.41
CA VAL A 230 -6.79 -7.21 -13.65
C VAL A 230 -6.58 -8.12 -12.45
N LEU A 231 -6.55 -9.42 -12.68
CA LEU A 231 -6.10 -10.41 -11.71
C LEU A 231 -4.60 -10.62 -11.88
N VAL A 232 -3.83 -10.53 -10.80
CA VAL A 232 -2.39 -10.79 -10.77
C VAL A 232 -2.16 -11.95 -9.81
N TYR A 233 -1.40 -12.96 -10.22
CA TYR A 233 -1.20 -14.16 -9.43
C TYR A 233 0.11 -14.89 -9.77
N LYS A 234 0.52 -15.77 -8.88
CA LYS A 234 1.53 -16.78 -9.11
C LYS A 234 0.86 -18.00 -9.69
N HIS A 235 1.30 -18.43 -10.87
CA HIS A 235 0.80 -19.62 -11.54
C HIS A 235 1.65 -20.83 -11.14
N ASP A 236 1.32 -21.44 -9.99
CA ASP A 236 2.11 -22.57 -9.44
C ASP A 236 2.17 -23.75 -10.38
N GLY A 237 1.06 -24.05 -11.08
CA GLY A 237 1.00 -25.08 -12.11
C GLY A 237 1.86 -24.81 -13.38
N ASN A 238 2.38 -23.59 -13.53
CA ASN A 238 3.27 -23.20 -14.63
C ASN A 238 4.62 -22.70 -14.09
N SER A 239 5.36 -23.53 -13.39
CA SER A 239 6.69 -23.22 -12.84
C SER A 239 6.71 -21.97 -11.94
N SER A 240 5.60 -21.69 -11.30
CA SER A 240 5.42 -20.51 -10.40
C SER A 240 5.66 -19.16 -11.11
N TYR A 241 5.33 -19.07 -12.38
CA TYR A 241 5.49 -17.83 -13.15
C TYR A 241 4.53 -16.74 -12.68
N GLY A 242 5.01 -15.49 -12.70
CA GLY A 242 4.17 -14.31 -12.48
C GLY A 242 3.23 -14.10 -13.67
N THR A 243 1.92 -14.19 -13.43
CA THR A 243 0.89 -14.20 -14.47
C THR A 243 -0.23 -13.19 -14.12
N SER A 244 -0.88 -12.67 -15.14
CA SER A 244 -2.05 -11.81 -15.00
C SER A 244 -3.13 -12.19 -16.01
N ASN A 245 -4.38 -11.82 -15.69
CA ASN A 245 -5.54 -11.99 -16.56
C ASN A 245 -6.41 -10.74 -16.49
N VAL A 246 -6.88 -10.24 -17.63
CA VAL A 246 -7.77 -9.06 -17.72
C VAL A 246 -9.21 -9.52 -17.80
N CYS A 247 -10.05 -9.01 -16.89
CA CYS A 247 -11.43 -9.41 -16.73
C CYS A 247 -12.39 -8.30 -17.12
N THR A 248 -13.57 -8.69 -17.57
CA THR A 248 -14.71 -7.80 -17.80
C THR A 248 -15.87 -8.22 -16.90
N ILE A 249 -16.37 -7.29 -16.11
CA ILE A 249 -17.51 -7.51 -15.22
C ILE A 249 -18.79 -7.07 -15.91
N THR A 250 -19.84 -7.92 -15.88
CA THR A 250 -21.17 -7.60 -16.41
C THR A 250 -22.23 -8.12 -15.45
N GLY A 251 -22.87 -7.20 -14.71
CA GLY A 251 -23.76 -7.57 -13.61
C GLY A 251 -22.99 -8.33 -12.52
N THR A 252 -23.33 -9.60 -12.29
CA THR A 252 -22.63 -10.49 -11.36
C THR A 252 -21.78 -11.57 -12.07
N SER A 253 -21.61 -11.42 -13.38
CA SER A 253 -20.78 -12.33 -14.19
C SER A 253 -19.41 -11.74 -14.45
N ILE A 254 -18.40 -12.60 -14.53
CA ILE A 254 -17.01 -12.24 -14.87
C ILE A 254 -16.59 -13.02 -16.12
N ALA A 255 -16.00 -12.34 -17.08
CA ALA A 255 -15.40 -12.96 -18.28
C ALA A 255 -13.89 -12.66 -18.28
N PHE A 256 -13.09 -13.67 -18.59
CA PHE A 256 -11.64 -13.62 -18.56
C PHE A 256 -11.04 -13.49 -19.97
N GLY A 257 -10.01 -12.67 -20.11
CA GLY A 257 -9.13 -12.65 -21.25
C GLY A 257 -8.14 -13.83 -21.23
N ALA A 258 -7.11 -13.75 -22.06
CA ALA A 258 -6.03 -14.72 -22.02
C ALA A 258 -5.02 -14.38 -20.91
N ASP A 259 -4.42 -15.42 -20.34
CA ASP A 259 -3.30 -15.25 -19.41
C ASP A 259 -2.10 -14.58 -20.08
N VAL A 260 -1.51 -13.63 -19.40
CA VAL A 260 -0.28 -12.96 -19.82
C VAL A 260 0.80 -13.13 -18.75
N ILE A 261 1.91 -13.75 -19.12
CA ILE A 261 3.06 -13.91 -18.23
C ILE A 261 3.84 -12.61 -18.18
N PHE A 262 3.91 -11.97 -17.01
CA PHE A 262 4.76 -10.80 -16.81
C PHE A 262 6.17 -11.17 -16.35
N LYS A 263 6.36 -12.38 -15.79
CA LYS A 263 7.66 -12.91 -15.37
C LYS A 263 7.76 -14.40 -15.57
N ALA A 264 8.59 -14.82 -16.52
CA ALA A 264 8.84 -16.24 -16.82
C ALA A 264 9.92 -16.83 -15.88
N ALA A 265 9.71 -16.72 -14.58
CA ALA A 265 10.50 -17.28 -13.50
C ALA A 265 9.65 -17.42 -12.25
N SER A 266 10.11 -18.18 -11.25
CA SER A 266 9.45 -18.26 -9.95
C SER A 266 9.36 -16.86 -9.35
N THR A 267 8.14 -16.41 -9.07
CA THR A 267 7.81 -15.03 -8.74
C THR A 267 6.78 -15.00 -7.64
N ASP A 268 6.97 -14.14 -6.64
CA ASP A 268 6.03 -13.91 -5.58
C ASP A 268 5.42 -12.49 -5.71
N PRO A 269 4.27 -12.33 -6.42
CA PRO A 269 3.54 -11.06 -6.41
C PRO A 269 3.21 -10.66 -4.98
N GLY A 270 3.62 -9.46 -4.58
CA GLY A 270 3.40 -8.96 -3.22
C GLY A 270 2.57 -7.68 -3.19
N GLY A 271 2.34 -7.04 -4.34
CA GLY A 271 1.48 -5.88 -4.46
C GLY A 271 1.19 -5.53 -5.90
N ALA A 272 -0.05 -5.13 -6.19
CA ALA A 272 -0.45 -4.61 -7.48
C ALA A 272 -1.40 -3.43 -7.27
N VAL A 273 -1.17 -2.33 -8.01
CA VAL A 273 -1.94 -1.09 -7.89
C VAL A 273 -2.19 -0.47 -9.26
N TYR A 274 -3.21 0.37 -9.34
CA TYR A 274 -3.42 1.25 -10.48
C TYR A 274 -2.85 2.65 -10.18
N ASP A 275 -1.91 3.08 -11.03
CA ASP A 275 -1.34 4.42 -11.02
C ASP A 275 -2.24 5.33 -11.84
N THR A 276 -3.07 6.13 -11.17
CA THR A 276 -4.05 7.04 -11.82
C THR A 276 -3.41 8.24 -12.49
N ALA A 277 -2.13 8.53 -12.25
CA ALA A 277 -1.41 9.62 -12.90
C ALA A 277 -0.79 9.20 -14.24
N ALA A 278 -0.45 7.92 -14.36
CA ALA A 278 0.14 7.36 -15.56
C ALA A 278 -0.84 6.52 -16.38
N ASP A 279 -2.03 6.21 -15.83
CA ASP A 279 -3.03 5.27 -16.39
C ASP A 279 -2.41 3.89 -16.65
N LYS A 280 -1.82 3.32 -15.58
CA LYS A 280 -1.08 2.06 -15.66
C LYS A 280 -1.29 1.16 -14.45
N VAL A 281 -1.23 -0.14 -14.68
CA VAL A 281 -1.11 -1.14 -13.63
C VAL A 281 0.37 -1.32 -13.26
N VAL A 282 0.70 -1.22 -11.98
CA VAL A 282 2.05 -1.50 -11.48
C VAL A 282 2.00 -2.76 -10.63
N ILE A 283 2.86 -3.73 -10.95
CA ILE A 283 3.01 -4.98 -10.19
C ILE A 283 4.39 -4.98 -9.55
N ALA A 284 4.44 -5.10 -8.21
CA ALA A 284 5.66 -5.28 -7.44
C ALA A 284 5.75 -6.73 -6.95
N TYR A 285 6.91 -7.37 -7.11
CA TYR A 285 7.07 -8.80 -6.85
C TYR A 285 8.48 -9.16 -6.40
N GLY A 286 8.55 -10.21 -5.60
CA GLY A 286 9.81 -10.85 -5.20
C GLY A 286 10.27 -11.87 -6.24
N ILE A 287 11.57 -11.98 -6.39
CA ILE A 287 12.27 -13.03 -7.15
C ILE A 287 13.42 -13.59 -6.33
N SER A 288 14.01 -14.69 -6.77
CA SER A 288 15.25 -15.17 -6.14
C SER A 288 16.34 -14.10 -6.22
N GLY A 289 16.75 -13.58 -5.05
CA GLY A 289 17.84 -12.61 -4.92
C GLY A 289 17.43 -11.15 -5.00
N GLY A 290 16.13 -10.78 -5.02
CA GLY A 290 15.72 -9.39 -5.02
C GLY A 290 14.23 -9.15 -5.15
N ALA A 291 13.87 -7.90 -5.36
CA ALA A 291 12.50 -7.47 -5.66
C ALA A 291 12.48 -6.53 -6.87
N ASN A 292 11.52 -6.73 -7.73
CA ASN A 292 11.33 -5.99 -8.98
C ASN A 292 9.91 -5.41 -9.06
N ALA A 293 9.73 -4.48 -9.98
CA ALA A 293 8.40 -4.05 -10.43
C ALA A 293 8.32 -3.99 -11.95
N ILE A 294 7.10 -4.05 -12.46
CA ILE A 294 6.82 -3.96 -13.90
C ILE A 294 5.54 -3.14 -14.11
N VAL A 295 5.51 -2.40 -15.22
CA VAL A 295 4.39 -1.53 -15.59
C VAL A 295 3.60 -2.20 -16.71
N GLY A 296 2.29 -2.36 -16.49
CA GLY A 296 1.34 -2.92 -17.43
C GLY A 296 0.43 -1.87 -18.05
N THR A 297 0.15 -1.99 -19.33
CA THR A 297 -0.86 -1.22 -20.05
C THR A 297 -1.97 -2.16 -20.48
N VAL A 298 -3.17 -1.96 -19.97
CA VAL A 298 -4.37 -2.69 -20.35
C VAL A 298 -4.88 -2.17 -21.68
N SER A 299 -5.34 -3.06 -22.54
CA SER A 299 -6.03 -2.71 -23.79
C SER A 299 -7.03 -3.81 -24.13
N GLY A 300 -8.31 -3.48 -24.08
CA GLY A 300 -9.40 -4.42 -24.29
C GLY A 300 -9.38 -5.54 -23.23
N THR A 301 -9.13 -6.79 -23.64
CA THR A 301 -9.09 -7.97 -22.75
C THR A 301 -7.67 -8.51 -22.54
N SER A 302 -6.66 -7.69 -22.77
CA SER A 302 -5.25 -8.08 -22.60
C SER A 302 -4.45 -6.98 -21.90
N ILE A 303 -3.27 -7.32 -21.43
CA ILE A 303 -2.31 -6.41 -20.83
C ILE A 303 -0.94 -6.63 -21.45
N SER A 304 -0.22 -5.54 -21.73
CA SER A 304 1.17 -5.60 -22.22
C SER A 304 2.09 -4.97 -21.19
N TYR A 305 3.32 -5.48 -21.08
CA TYR A 305 4.26 -5.05 -20.05
C TYR A 305 5.48 -4.35 -20.66
N GLY A 306 5.98 -3.34 -19.95
CA GLY A 306 7.25 -2.69 -20.21
C GLY A 306 8.44 -3.49 -19.69
N SER A 307 9.57 -2.81 -19.52
CA SER A 307 10.77 -3.44 -18.95
C SER A 307 10.66 -3.54 -17.41
N GLU A 308 11.19 -4.64 -16.87
CA GLU A 308 11.34 -4.80 -15.41
C GLU A 308 12.27 -3.72 -14.84
N ALA A 309 11.92 -3.22 -13.67
CA ALA A 309 12.77 -2.33 -12.87
C ALA A 309 13.16 -3.02 -11.57
N VAL A 310 14.44 -3.01 -11.25
CA VAL A 310 14.94 -3.52 -9.97
C VAL A 310 14.57 -2.50 -8.87
N MET A 311 13.84 -2.95 -7.87
CA MET A 311 13.55 -2.19 -6.65
C MET A 311 14.67 -2.36 -5.62
N VAL A 312 15.04 -3.60 -5.35
CA VAL A 312 16.04 -4.01 -4.37
C VAL A 312 16.85 -5.16 -4.96
N GLY A 313 18.17 -4.99 -5.02
CA GLY A 313 19.12 -5.98 -5.57
C GLY A 313 19.60 -7.02 -4.56
N THR A 314 19.02 -7.05 -3.36
CA THR A 314 19.28 -8.02 -2.30
C THR A 314 18.04 -8.80 -1.98
N SER A 315 18.14 -9.92 -1.24
CA SER A 315 16.99 -10.76 -0.89
C SER A 315 15.92 -9.92 -0.17
N ALA A 316 14.77 -9.77 -0.80
CA ALA A 316 13.64 -9.00 -0.28
C ALA A 316 12.31 -9.67 -0.63
N SER A 317 11.33 -9.54 0.25
CA SER A 317 9.97 -10.02 0.06
C SER A 317 9.02 -8.84 -0.01
N VAL A 318 8.41 -8.61 -1.17
CA VAL A 318 7.34 -7.61 -1.34
C VAL A 318 6.12 -8.06 -0.56
N LYS A 319 5.49 -7.13 0.16
CA LYS A 319 4.35 -7.43 1.03
C LYS A 319 3.07 -6.73 0.61
N SER A 320 3.16 -5.48 0.17
CA SER A 320 1.99 -4.68 -0.19
C SER A 320 2.41 -3.46 -1.00
N ALA A 321 1.45 -2.85 -1.70
CA ALA A 321 1.65 -1.60 -2.40
C ALA A 321 0.39 -0.72 -2.33
N ALA A 322 0.57 0.58 -2.45
CA ALA A 322 -0.50 1.56 -2.62
C ALA A 322 -0.05 2.66 -3.60
N PHE A 323 -1.01 3.27 -4.28
CA PHE A 323 -0.74 4.45 -5.09
C PHE A 323 -1.02 5.71 -4.26
N ASP A 324 0.00 6.52 -4.04
CA ASP A 324 -0.07 7.84 -3.40
C ASP A 324 -0.36 8.88 -4.48
N SER A 325 -1.61 9.29 -4.59
CA SER A 325 -2.06 10.23 -5.62
C SER A 325 -1.61 11.67 -5.36
N SER A 326 -1.23 12.03 -4.14
CA SER A 326 -0.71 13.38 -3.84
C SER A 326 0.69 13.59 -4.38
N SER A 327 1.52 12.56 -4.32
CA SER A 327 2.89 12.59 -4.84
C SER A 327 3.04 11.96 -6.23
N ASN A 328 1.98 11.34 -6.78
CA ASN A 328 1.99 10.53 -7.99
C ASN A 328 3.06 9.42 -7.93
N LYS A 329 3.07 8.65 -6.84
CA LYS A 329 4.03 7.59 -6.60
C LYS A 329 3.35 6.26 -6.29
N THR A 330 3.90 5.19 -6.84
CA THR A 330 3.62 3.84 -6.34
C THR A 330 4.52 3.58 -5.13
N VAL A 331 3.93 3.44 -3.96
CA VAL A 331 4.62 3.12 -2.70
C VAL A 331 4.55 1.62 -2.48
N VAL A 332 5.71 0.99 -2.31
CA VAL A 332 5.82 -0.46 -2.08
C VAL A 332 6.45 -0.71 -0.72
N ALA A 333 5.80 -1.54 0.09
CA ALA A 333 6.34 -2.05 1.34
C ALA A 333 6.94 -3.44 1.14
N PHE A 334 8.12 -3.68 1.68
CA PHE A 334 8.82 -4.95 1.60
C PHE A 334 9.60 -5.25 2.88
N VAL A 335 9.99 -6.49 3.05
CA VAL A 335 10.87 -6.95 4.12
C VAL A 335 12.20 -7.36 3.50
N GLU A 336 13.30 -6.81 4.00
CA GLU A 336 14.63 -7.22 3.59
C GLU A 336 15.08 -8.43 4.43
N ALA A 337 15.46 -9.51 3.76
CA ALA A 337 15.71 -10.81 4.40
C ALA A 337 17.21 -11.14 4.57
N VAL A 338 18.09 -10.13 4.60
CA VAL A 338 19.53 -10.38 4.60
C VAL A 338 20.10 -10.62 6.01
N THR A 339 19.68 -9.83 7.01
CA THR A 339 20.19 -9.94 8.39
C THR A 339 19.11 -9.73 9.45
N THR A 340 18.16 -8.88 9.17
CA THR A 340 17.02 -8.51 10.00
C THR A 340 15.79 -8.56 9.12
N PHE A 341 14.63 -8.82 9.66
CA PHE A 341 13.39 -8.78 8.91
C PHE A 341 12.73 -7.39 9.01
N ASP A 342 13.55 -6.36 8.77
CA ASP A 342 13.09 -4.97 8.87
C ASP A 342 12.07 -4.65 7.78
N GLY A 343 11.09 -3.80 8.13
CA GLY A 343 10.13 -3.26 7.19
C GLY A 343 10.67 -2.03 6.47
N TRP A 344 10.69 -2.09 5.15
CA TRP A 344 11.17 -1.03 4.28
C TRP A 344 10.07 -0.54 3.35
N ALA A 345 10.14 0.73 2.99
CA ALA A 345 9.30 1.34 1.97
C ALA A 345 10.15 1.96 0.87
N ILE A 346 9.68 1.86 -0.36
CA ILE A 346 10.28 2.51 -1.53
C ILE A 346 9.18 3.11 -2.39
N ALA A 347 9.43 4.28 -2.96
CA ALA A 347 8.51 4.96 -3.84
C ALA A 347 9.01 4.96 -5.29
N GLY A 348 8.13 4.57 -6.22
CA GLY A 348 8.39 4.53 -7.65
C GLY A 348 7.62 5.58 -8.42
N THR A 349 8.21 6.11 -9.48
CA THR A 349 7.57 7.00 -10.44
C THR A 349 7.44 6.31 -11.77
N VAL A 350 6.21 6.21 -12.28
CA VAL A 350 5.93 5.67 -13.62
C VAL A 350 6.15 6.75 -14.68
N SER A 351 6.76 6.37 -15.77
CA SER A 351 6.92 7.18 -16.98
C SER A 351 6.78 6.31 -18.23
N GLY A 352 5.67 6.46 -18.93
CA GLY A 352 5.30 5.58 -20.02
C GLY A 352 5.08 4.15 -19.54
N THR A 353 5.93 3.21 -20.00
CA THR A 353 5.88 1.80 -19.59
C THR A 353 7.03 1.39 -18.67
N SER A 354 7.69 2.37 -18.05
CA SER A 354 8.82 2.15 -17.14
C SER A 354 8.53 2.74 -15.78
N ILE A 355 9.13 2.20 -14.74
CA ILE A 355 9.10 2.75 -13.38
C ILE A 355 10.53 2.93 -12.88
N SER A 356 10.78 4.03 -12.17
CA SER A 356 12.06 4.30 -11.52
C SER A 356 11.84 4.52 -10.02
N PHE A 357 12.75 4.01 -9.20
CA PHE A 357 12.63 4.02 -7.74
C PHE A 357 13.59 5.03 -7.11
N GLY A 358 13.14 5.67 -6.03
CA GLY A 358 13.96 6.46 -5.14
C GLY A 358 14.77 5.61 -4.15
N THR A 359 15.23 6.24 -3.08
CA THR A 359 15.90 5.53 -1.97
C THR A 359 14.86 4.88 -1.06
N SER A 360 15.11 3.64 -0.65
CA SER A 360 14.28 2.96 0.35
C SER A 360 14.49 3.55 1.74
N LEU A 361 13.44 3.51 2.55
CA LEU A 361 13.43 3.96 3.94
C LEU A 361 13.05 2.78 4.84
N ASN A 362 13.87 2.49 5.87
CA ASN A 362 13.48 1.59 6.95
C ASN A 362 12.47 2.32 7.87
N PHE A 363 11.28 1.74 8.04
CA PHE A 363 10.24 2.33 8.87
C PHE A 363 10.02 1.59 10.20
N THR A 364 10.78 0.52 10.46
CA THR A 364 10.64 -0.31 11.66
C THR A 364 11.89 -0.36 12.56
N ASP A 365 12.99 0.32 12.16
CA ASP A 365 14.23 0.31 12.96
C ASP A 365 13.98 0.78 14.42
N PRO A 366 14.37 0.00 15.45
CA PRO A 366 15.20 -1.21 15.38
C PRO A 366 14.43 -2.55 15.30
N ASN A 367 13.12 -2.54 15.08
CA ASN A 367 12.26 -3.72 15.15
C ASN A 367 12.00 -4.35 13.78
N ASN A 368 11.57 -5.62 13.77
CA ASN A 368 11.25 -6.37 12.56
C ASN A 368 9.75 -6.25 12.25
N ALA A 369 9.39 -6.31 10.97
CA ALA A 369 8.00 -6.32 10.51
C ALA A 369 7.63 -7.62 9.79
N ASN A 370 6.40 -8.07 10.03
CA ASN A 370 5.76 -9.12 9.26
C ASN A 370 4.32 -8.73 8.91
N ASN A 371 3.73 -9.44 7.94
CA ASN A 371 2.32 -9.23 7.55
C ASN A 371 2.00 -7.74 7.28
N ILE A 372 2.83 -7.07 6.48
CA ILE A 372 2.66 -5.64 6.19
C ILE A 372 1.50 -5.47 5.20
N ALA A 373 0.56 -4.60 5.53
CA ALA A 373 -0.47 -4.09 4.63
C ALA A 373 -0.31 -2.58 4.45
N THR A 374 -0.75 -2.08 3.30
CA THR A 374 -0.57 -0.68 2.90
C THR A 374 -1.89 -0.08 2.46
N ALA A 375 -2.21 1.12 2.94
CA ALA A 375 -3.34 1.92 2.46
C ALA A 375 -2.92 3.38 2.28
N TYR A 376 -3.43 4.04 1.26
CA TYR A 376 -3.25 5.46 1.05
C TYR A 376 -4.47 6.24 1.55
N ASP A 377 -4.25 7.14 2.51
CA ASP A 377 -5.24 8.08 3.03
C ASP A 377 -5.21 9.35 2.18
N SER A 378 -6.16 9.47 1.25
CA SER A 378 -6.24 10.64 0.36
C SER A 378 -6.77 11.91 1.05
N ASN A 379 -7.28 11.83 2.27
CA ASN A 379 -7.67 12.99 3.06
C ASN A 379 -6.47 13.61 3.81
N ALA A 380 -5.58 12.76 4.31
CA ALA A 380 -4.36 13.18 5.00
C ALA A 380 -3.17 13.34 4.05
N ASP A 381 -3.27 12.87 2.79
CA ASP A 381 -2.18 12.76 1.82
C ASP A 381 -1.02 11.93 2.36
N ARG A 382 -1.32 10.76 2.92
CA ARG A 382 -0.32 9.89 3.58
C ARG A 382 -0.56 8.41 3.26
N THR A 383 0.53 7.69 3.10
CA THR A 383 0.51 6.23 3.06
C THR A 383 0.65 5.69 4.49
N VAL A 384 -0.12 4.67 4.82
CA VAL A 384 -0.08 4.01 6.14
C VAL A 384 0.29 2.55 5.95
N PHE A 385 1.29 2.10 6.68
CA PHE A 385 1.64 0.69 6.81
C PHE A 385 1.11 0.17 8.14
N THR A 386 0.35 -0.92 8.11
CA THR A 386 0.00 -1.70 9.29
C THR A 386 0.78 -3.01 9.26
N TYR A 387 1.34 -3.43 10.36
CA TYR A 387 2.21 -4.60 10.41
C TYR A 387 2.22 -5.25 11.80
N LYS A 388 2.71 -6.48 11.83
CA LYS A 388 3.09 -7.15 13.07
C LYS A 388 4.53 -6.75 13.42
N ASP A 389 4.71 -6.14 14.59
CA ASP A 389 6.02 -5.95 15.20
C ASP A 389 6.48 -7.29 15.81
N THR A 390 7.58 -7.84 15.33
CA THR A 390 7.97 -9.20 15.72
C THR A 390 8.58 -9.30 17.11
N PRO A 391 9.45 -8.37 17.57
CA PRO A 391 9.98 -8.43 18.94
C PRO A 391 8.88 -8.24 20.00
N GLU A 392 7.99 -7.28 19.80
CA GLU A 392 6.93 -6.94 20.75
C GLU A 392 5.70 -7.84 20.59
N ALA A 393 5.60 -8.55 19.47
CA ALA A 393 4.45 -9.38 19.10
C ALA A 393 3.11 -8.63 19.15
N ASP A 394 3.11 -7.35 18.74
CA ASP A 394 1.93 -6.47 18.70
C ASP A 394 1.63 -5.98 17.28
N GLY A 395 0.45 -5.35 17.10
CA GLY A 395 0.06 -4.71 15.84
C GLY A 395 0.40 -3.22 15.85
N ARG A 396 1.18 -2.78 14.88
CA ARG A 396 1.61 -1.38 14.75
C ARG A 396 1.25 -0.78 13.41
N ALA A 397 1.07 0.52 13.43
CA ALA A 397 0.87 1.34 12.25
C ALA A 397 1.92 2.45 12.20
N VAL A 398 2.42 2.73 11.00
CA VAL A 398 3.30 3.85 10.73
C VAL A 398 2.79 4.67 9.56
N VAL A 399 2.85 5.98 9.69
CA VAL A 399 2.47 6.93 8.64
C VAL A 399 3.72 7.29 7.84
N TYR A 400 3.61 7.23 6.52
CA TYR A 400 4.70 7.43 5.59
C TYR A 400 4.36 8.48 4.54
N THR A 401 5.36 9.22 4.11
CA THR A 401 5.31 10.11 2.93
C THR A 401 6.50 9.82 2.03
N PRO A 402 6.28 9.63 0.70
CA PRO A 402 7.37 9.42 -0.23
C PRO A 402 8.13 10.72 -0.53
N THR A 403 9.32 10.59 -1.12
CA THR A 403 10.04 11.74 -1.67
C THR A 403 9.31 12.31 -2.88
N THR A 404 9.13 13.61 -2.90
CA THR A 404 8.64 14.35 -4.07
C THR A 404 9.73 15.28 -4.62
N PRO A 405 10.01 15.31 -5.93
CA PRO A 405 10.92 16.27 -6.52
C PRO A 405 10.43 17.70 -6.32
N PHE A 406 11.33 18.66 -6.21
CA PHE A 406 10.95 20.08 -6.21
C PHE A 406 10.20 20.45 -7.49
N SER A 407 9.08 21.14 -7.35
CA SER A 407 8.36 21.74 -8.48
C SER A 407 9.01 23.08 -8.85
N THR A 408 9.69 23.13 -9.98
CA THR A 408 10.37 24.33 -10.47
C THR A 408 9.43 25.53 -10.49
N GLY A 409 9.86 26.65 -9.95
CA GLY A 409 9.06 27.87 -9.81
C GLY A 409 8.21 27.94 -8.54
N SER A 410 8.18 26.90 -7.72
CA SER A 410 7.46 26.89 -6.44
C SER A 410 8.35 27.37 -5.29
N SER A 411 7.77 28.11 -4.35
CA SER A 411 8.41 28.45 -3.09
C SER A 411 8.28 27.30 -2.10
N TYR A 412 9.36 27.03 -1.38
CA TYR A 412 9.42 25.99 -0.37
C TYR A 412 9.68 26.55 1.04
N TYR A 413 9.10 25.90 2.02
CA TYR A 413 9.21 26.24 3.44
C TYR A 413 9.76 25.05 4.21
N VAL A 414 10.60 25.32 5.20
CA VAL A 414 11.09 24.30 6.11
C VAL A 414 9.95 23.92 7.06
N GLN A 415 9.68 22.62 7.16
CA GLN A 415 8.68 22.08 8.09
C GLN A 415 9.30 21.81 9.46
N SER A 416 8.46 21.54 10.43
CA SER A 416 8.87 21.26 11.81
C SER A 416 9.72 19.99 11.97
N ASP A 417 9.61 19.06 11.04
CA ASP A 417 10.37 17.81 10.96
C ASP A 417 11.68 17.94 10.14
N GLY A 418 11.96 19.14 9.62
CA GLY A 418 13.14 19.43 8.80
C GLY A 418 12.94 19.16 7.30
N THR A 419 11.77 18.71 6.87
CA THR A 419 11.43 18.52 5.45
C THR A 419 11.07 19.85 4.77
N PHE A 420 10.85 19.82 3.46
CA PHE A 420 10.41 20.97 2.66
C PHE A 420 8.98 20.73 2.15
N ALA A 421 8.14 21.75 2.21
CA ALA A 421 6.80 21.73 1.61
C ALA A 421 6.49 23.08 0.92
N THR A 422 5.55 23.08 -0.02
CA THR A 422 5.07 24.32 -0.67
C THR A 422 4.12 25.12 0.22
N SER A 423 3.60 24.52 1.29
CA SER A 423 2.81 25.19 2.33
C SER A 423 3.70 25.65 3.48
N ALA A 424 3.42 26.82 4.01
CA ALA A 424 4.12 27.31 5.20
C ALA A 424 3.80 26.48 6.44
N GLY A 425 4.83 26.03 7.16
CA GLY A 425 4.69 25.37 8.46
C GLY A 425 4.47 26.38 9.61
N THR A 426 4.50 25.87 10.84
CA THR A 426 4.49 26.71 12.04
C THR A 426 5.70 26.38 12.92
N PRO A 427 6.67 27.29 13.07
CA PRO A 427 6.75 28.64 12.46
C PRO A 427 6.93 28.61 10.93
N SER A 428 6.49 29.65 10.24
CA SER A 428 6.68 29.82 8.80
C SER A 428 8.12 30.24 8.51
N VAL A 429 8.93 29.35 7.93
CA VAL A 429 10.30 29.62 7.53
C VAL A 429 10.46 29.28 6.05
N LYS A 430 10.59 30.29 5.21
CA LYS A 430 10.78 30.11 3.76
C LYS A 430 12.20 29.62 3.47
N ALA A 431 12.32 28.47 2.82
CA ALA A 431 13.61 27.91 2.42
C ALA A 431 14.13 28.58 1.15
N GLY A 432 13.28 28.69 0.13
CA GLY A 432 13.70 29.25 -1.15
C GLY A 432 12.71 29.00 -2.27
N LEU A 433 13.16 29.31 -3.49
CA LEU A 433 12.45 29.05 -4.75
C LEU A 433 13.11 27.88 -5.47
N ALA A 434 12.33 26.91 -5.88
CA ALA A 434 12.84 25.79 -6.67
C ALA A 434 13.20 26.26 -8.08
N ILE A 435 14.46 26.10 -8.47
CA ILE A 435 15.00 26.44 -9.81
C ILE A 435 15.20 25.19 -10.67
N SER A 436 15.15 24.02 -10.05
CA SER A 436 15.09 22.71 -10.72
C SER A 436 14.43 21.69 -9.78
N THR A 437 14.27 20.46 -10.26
CA THR A 437 13.74 19.34 -9.45
C THR A 437 14.65 18.93 -8.28
N THR A 438 15.88 19.42 -8.23
CA THR A 438 16.89 19.08 -7.22
C THR A 438 17.63 20.29 -6.67
N SER A 439 17.18 21.52 -6.94
CA SER A 439 17.90 22.74 -6.56
C SER A 439 16.96 23.83 -6.05
N LEU A 440 17.31 24.42 -4.93
CA LEU A 440 16.66 25.61 -4.37
C LEU A 440 17.59 26.84 -4.48
N LEU A 441 17.04 27.97 -4.95
CA LEU A 441 17.62 29.29 -4.74
C LEU A 441 17.17 29.76 -3.36
N LEU A 442 18.09 29.90 -2.41
CA LEU A 442 17.77 30.30 -1.06
C LEU A 442 17.36 31.79 -1.03
N ASN A 443 16.14 32.01 -0.66
CA ASN A 443 15.63 33.35 -0.35
C ASN A 443 15.35 33.38 1.15
N GLY A 444 16.24 33.94 1.94
CA GLY A 444 15.86 34.33 3.28
C GLY A 444 14.73 35.36 3.19
N ASP A 445 13.77 35.28 4.10
CA ASP A 445 12.80 36.36 4.25
C ASP A 445 13.57 37.64 4.60
N SER A 446 13.34 38.67 3.78
CA SER A 446 13.82 40.04 4.02
C SER A 446 12.94 40.69 5.09
#